data_4910f0531340a0cb4fb7e77101323c31
#
_entry.id   4910f0531340a0cb4fb7e77101323c31
#
_cell.length_a   1.000
_cell.length_b   1.000
_cell.length_c   1.000
_cell.angle_alpha   90.00
_cell.angle_beta   90.00
_cell.angle_gamma   90.00
#
_symmetry.space_group_name_H-M   'P 1'
#
loop_
_entity.id
_entity.type
_entity.pdbx_description
1 polymer ?
#
loop_
_entity_poly.entity_id
_entity_poly.type
_entity_poly.pdbx_seq_one_letter_code
_entity_poly.pdbx_strand_id
1 'polypeptide(L)'
;MVAAIGWFGGVAGWIAAGPSLTGAESGDTAIVLGAAVNGDVPSPVFAARIDHAIELHQQGRVQRLLLTGGRSSEDRLSEAEAAAAYAKDKGVPMGAILLETRSQTTRQNLENARRVLGAARKDKVVIVSDPLHMRRAMAMAEDVGLDAQPSPTPSSRYRSLTTQMPFLAREVWFMHWHWLLGM
;
A
#
# COMPACT_ATOMS: atom_id res chain seq x y z
N MET A 1 9.93 -23.41 -23.49
CA MET A 1 10.75 -22.25 -23.07
C MET A 1 10.17 -20.91 -23.54
N VAL A 2 9.89 -20.73 -24.85
CA VAL A 2 9.30 -19.48 -25.41
C VAL A 2 7.97 -19.11 -24.77
N ALA A 3 7.06 -20.06 -24.55
CA ALA A 3 5.76 -19.81 -23.91
C ALA A 3 5.87 -19.29 -22.47
N ALA A 4 6.84 -19.81 -21.70
CA ALA A 4 7.06 -19.34 -20.34
C ALA A 4 7.59 -17.89 -20.31
N ILE A 5 8.54 -17.57 -21.20
CA ILE A 5 9.07 -16.20 -21.33
C ILE A 5 7.94 -15.24 -21.73
N GLY A 6 7.08 -15.63 -22.67
CA GLY A 6 5.91 -14.84 -23.07
C GLY A 6 4.93 -14.61 -21.93
N TRP A 7 4.67 -15.64 -21.12
CA TRP A 7 3.80 -15.53 -19.95
C TRP A 7 4.35 -14.54 -18.88
N PHE A 8 5.61 -14.73 -18.45
CA PHE A 8 6.23 -13.83 -17.47
C PHE A 8 6.33 -12.39 -17.98
N GLY A 9 6.65 -12.20 -19.28
CA GLY A 9 6.65 -10.90 -19.92
C GLY A 9 5.27 -10.24 -19.96
N GLY A 10 4.23 -11.02 -20.25
CA GLY A 10 2.84 -10.56 -20.22
C GLY A 10 2.41 -10.12 -18.82
N VAL A 11 2.73 -10.92 -17.79
CA VAL A 11 2.45 -10.58 -16.37
C VAL A 11 3.21 -9.32 -15.95
N ALA A 12 4.48 -9.19 -16.34
CA ALA A 12 5.26 -7.99 -16.04
C ALA A 12 4.66 -6.74 -16.69
N GLY A 13 4.26 -6.82 -17.96
CA GLY A 13 3.58 -5.73 -18.67
C GLY A 13 2.24 -5.36 -18.03
N TRP A 14 1.46 -6.35 -17.59
CA TRP A 14 0.19 -6.14 -16.91
C TRP A 14 0.39 -5.46 -15.53
N ILE A 15 1.42 -5.86 -14.76
CA ILE A 15 1.77 -5.20 -13.48
C ILE A 15 2.23 -3.76 -13.74
N ALA A 16 3.10 -3.55 -14.72
CA ALA A 16 3.64 -2.23 -15.05
C ALA A 16 2.56 -1.24 -15.52
N ALA A 17 1.55 -1.74 -16.25
CA ALA A 17 0.40 -0.93 -16.66
C ALA A 17 -0.45 -0.45 -15.46
N GLY A 18 -0.33 -1.10 -14.29
CA GLY A 18 -1.13 -0.77 -13.11
C GLY A 18 -2.64 -1.07 -13.28
N PRO A 19 -3.43 -0.97 -12.22
CA PRO A 19 -4.89 -1.04 -12.30
C PRO A 19 -5.45 0.20 -13.01
N SER A 20 -6.65 0.07 -13.58
CA SER A 20 -7.37 1.22 -14.14
C SER A 20 -7.68 2.24 -13.03
N LEU A 21 -7.34 3.50 -13.28
CA LEU A 21 -7.64 4.61 -12.39
C LEU A 21 -8.86 5.37 -12.92
N THR A 22 -9.77 5.71 -12.03
CA THR A 22 -10.95 6.52 -12.38
C THR A 22 -10.65 8.01 -12.36
N GLY A 23 -9.50 8.40 -11.80
CA GLY A 23 -9.05 9.80 -11.67
C GLY A 23 -9.70 10.56 -10.51
N ALA A 24 -10.66 9.95 -9.85
CA ALA A 24 -11.40 10.55 -8.73
C ALA A 24 -11.50 9.58 -7.55
N GLU A 25 -10.39 8.85 -7.27
CA GLU A 25 -10.35 7.90 -6.15
C GLU A 25 -10.68 8.65 -4.86
N SER A 26 -11.76 8.25 -4.22
CA SER A 26 -12.23 8.82 -2.97
C SER A 26 -12.91 7.74 -2.13
N GLY A 27 -12.87 7.91 -0.83
CA GLY A 27 -13.46 6.96 0.10
C GLY A 27 -13.48 7.50 1.52
N ASP A 28 -13.90 6.67 2.46
CA ASP A 28 -13.92 7.06 3.88
C ASP A 28 -12.52 7.05 4.49
N THR A 29 -11.68 6.13 4.05
CA THR A 29 -10.35 5.89 4.64
C THR A 29 -9.31 5.55 3.57
N ALA A 30 -8.14 6.20 3.62
CA ALA A 30 -6.95 5.75 2.89
C ALA A 30 -6.18 4.73 3.74
N ILE A 31 -6.02 3.52 3.22
CA ILE A 31 -5.14 2.50 3.82
C ILE A 31 -3.75 2.67 3.19
N VAL A 32 -2.79 3.11 3.99
CA VAL A 32 -1.39 3.29 3.58
C VAL A 32 -0.61 2.03 3.91
N LEU A 33 -0.18 1.30 2.87
CA LEU A 33 0.60 0.08 3.08
C LEU A 33 2.02 0.41 3.54
N GLY A 34 2.47 -0.27 4.58
CA GLY A 34 3.82 -0.16 5.12
C GLY A 34 4.92 -0.44 4.10
N ALA A 35 6.11 0.12 4.32
CA ALA A 35 7.24 -0.02 3.40
C ALA A 35 8.61 0.23 4.04
N ALA A 36 8.80 -0.16 5.25
CA ALA A 36 10.00 -0.03 6.05
C ALA A 36 10.24 1.36 6.67
N VAL A 37 10.93 1.34 7.79
CA VAL A 37 11.42 2.51 8.52
C VAL A 37 12.94 2.45 8.63
N ASN A 38 13.58 3.59 8.84
CA ASN A 38 15.00 3.71 9.18
C ASN A 38 15.07 4.30 10.60
N GLY A 39 15.16 3.45 11.60
CA GLY A 39 14.97 3.84 12.99
C GLY A 39 13.53 4.29 13.24
N ASP A 40 13.33 5.56 13.59
CA ASP A 40 12.00 6.13 13.88
C ASP A 40 11.40 6.91 12.68
N VAL A 41 12.06 6.93 11.54
CA VAL A 41 11.68 7.73 10.38
C VAL A 41 11.22 6.84 9.23
N PRO A 42 10.09 7.11 8.57
CA PRO A 42 9.69 6.40 7.37
C PRO A 42 10.77 6.43 6.30
N SER A 43 11.04 5.29 5.66
CA SER A 43 11.92 5.25 4.50
C SER A 43 11.42 6.21 3.40
N PRO A 44 12.29 6.66 2.47
CA PRO A 44 11.85 7.57 1.39
C PRO A 44 10.69 7.02 0.54
N VAL A 45 10.58 5.70 0.42
CA VAL A 45 9.47 5.02 -0.27
C VAL A 45 8.20 5.14 0.57
N PHE A 46 8.31 4.89 1.87
CA PHE A 46 7.16 4.96 2.76
C PHE A 46 6.68 6.40 2.95
N ALA A 47 7.60 7.36 3.11
CA ALA A 47 7.27 8.78 3.19
C ALA A 47 6.48 9.26 1.97
N ALA A 48 6.85 8.82 0.75
CA ALA A 48 6.11 9.17 -0.45
C ALA A 48 4.66 8.63 -0.46
N ARG A 49 4.41 7.44 0.09
CA ARG A 49 3.05 6.90 0.27
C ARG A 49 2.26 7.73 1.29
N ILE A 50 2.88 8.06 2.42
CA ILE A 50 2.23 8.85 3.47
C ILE A 50 1.90 10.25 2.94
N ASP A 51 2.84 10.90 2.23
CA ASP A 51 2.62 12.22 1.61
C ASP A 51 1.42 12.20 0.66
N HIS A 52 1.32 11.18 -0.19
CA HIS A 52 0.18 11.04 -1.10
C HIS A 52 -1.14 10.86 -0.33
N ALA A 53 -1.16 10.08 0.75
CA ALA A 53 -2.35 9.91 1.58
C ALA A 53 -2.74 11.22 2.31
N ILE A 54 -1.74 12.01 2.74
CA ILE A 54 -1.96 13.35 3.32
C ILE A 54 -2.61 14.27 2.29
N GLU A 55 -2.12 14.27 1.04
CA GLU A 55 -2.71 15.05 -0.06
C GLU A 55 -4.18 14.67 -0.29
N LEU A 56 -4.50 13.36 -0.32
CA LEU A 56 -5.88 12.90 -0.45
C LEU A 56 -6.77 13.39 0.70
N HIS A 57 -6.24 13.40 1.92
CA HIS A 57 -6.95 13.90 3.09
C HIS A 57 -7.16 15.41 3.05
N GLN A 58 -6.13 16.18 2.71
CA GLN A 58 -6.20 17.64 2.58
C GLN A 58 -7.16 18.09 1.47
N GLN A 59 -7.28 17.30 0.39
CA GLN A 59 -8.24 17.50 -0.70
C GLN A 59 -9.68 17.07 -0.33
N GLY A 60 -9.90 16.52 0.88
CA GLY A 60 -11.20 16.02 1.30
C GLY A 60 -11.65 14.73 0.59
N ARG A 61 -10.73 14.06 -0.12
CA ARG A 61 -11.01 12.81 -0.85
C ARG A 61 -11.11 11.61 0.09
N VAL A 62 -10.45 11.67 1.24
CA VAL A 62 -10.58 10.70 2.34
C VAL A 62 -10.72 11.45 3.67
N GLN A 63 -11.45 10.86 4.61
CA GLN A 63 -11.65 11.46 5.93
C GLN A 63 -10.59 10.99 6.94
N ARG A 64 -10.06 9.77 6.76
CA ARG A 64 -9.13 9.14 7.69
C ARG A 64 -7.96 8.50 6.96
N LEU A 65 -6.83 8.42 7.66
CA LEU A 65 -5.66 7.65 7.25
C LEU A 65 -5.52 6.44 8.16
N LEU A 66 -5.55 5.24 7.62
CA LEU A 66 -5.19 4.02 8.31
C LEU A 66 -3.77 3.63 7.90
N LEU A 67 -2.83 3.89 8.80
CA LEU A 67 -1.41 3.61 8.60
C LEU A 67 -1.13 2.19 9.07
N THR A 68 -0.57 1.35 8.19
CA THR A 68 -0.34 -0.06 8.48
C THR A 68 1.14 -0.40 8.45
N GLY A 69 1.52 -1.41 9.23
CA GLY A 69 2.87 -1.94 9.28
C GLY A 69 3.34 -2.19 10.70
N GLY A 70 3.82 -3.40 10.93
CA GLY A 70 4.31 -3.86 12.22
C GLY A 70 5.71 -3.33 12.53
N ARG A 71 6.29 -3.87 13.58
CA ARG A 71 7.63 -3.55 14.06
C ARG A 71 8.58 -4.71 13.74
N SER A 72 9.72 -4.42 13.14
CA SER A 72 10.82 -5.39 13.06
C SER A 72 11.52 -5.53 14.42
N SER A 73 12.31 -6.58 14.60
CA SER A 73 13.05 -6.81 15.85
C SER A 73 14.11 -5.73 16.12
N GLU A 74 14.55 -5.02 15.09
CA GLU A 74 15.61 -4.00 15.15
C GLU A 74 15.05 -2.58 15.34
N ASP A 75 13.75 -2.38 15.13
CA ASP A 75 13.11 -1.08 15.17
C ASP A 75 12.51 -0.78 16.55
N ARG A 76 12.54 0.47 16.96
CA ARG A 76 11.91 0.95 18.19
C ARG A 76 10.42 1.16 18.02
N LEU A 77 10.00 1.69 16.88
CA LEU A 77 8.60 1.92 16.48
C LEU A 77 8.18 0.92 15.40
N SER A 78 6.88 0.64 15.34
CA SER A 78 6.29 0.02 14.16
C SER A 78 6.29 0.99 12.98
N GLU A 79 6.19 0.47 11.77
CA GLU A 79 6.03 1.29 10.57
C GLU A 79 4.82 2.24 10.71
N ALA A 80 3.71 1.74 11.23
CA ALA A 80 2.50 2.53 11.45
C ALA A 80 2.70 3.67 12.48
N GLU A 81 3.42 3.44 13.57
CA GLU A 81 3.72 4.47 14.57
C GLU A 81 4.64 5.56 14.01
N ALA A 82 5.69 5.18 13.28
CA ALA A 82 6.57 6.13 12.61
C ALA A 82 5.81 6.96 11.55
N ALA A 83 4.93 6.31 10.79
CA ALA A 83 4.07 6.99 9.82
C ALA A 83 3.10 7.98 10.49
N ALA A 84 2.56 7.64 11.66
CA ALA A 84 1.67 8.52 12.41
C ALA A 84 2.39 9.76 12.93
N ALA A 85 3.60 9.60 13.47
CA ALA A 85 4.42 10.74 13.87
C ALA A 85 4.69 11.67 12.68
N TYR A 86 5.09 11.10 11.54
CA TYR A 86 5.33 11.83 10.31
C TYR A 86 4.08 12.57 9.79
N ALA A 87 2.92 11.91 9.76
CA ALA A 87 1.67 12.52 9.30
C ALA A 87 1.20 13.64 10.24
N LYS A 88 1.35 13.46 11.55
CA LYS A 88 1.06 14.48 12.56
C LYS A 88 1.94 15.71 12.36
N ASP A 89 3.23 15.54 12.17
CA ASP A 89 4.18 16.64 11.94
C ASP A 89 3.84 17.42 10.66
N LYS A 90 3.16 16.79 9.70
CA LYS A 90 2.62 17.41 8.48
C LYS A 90 1.18 17.95 8.64
N GLY A 91 0.67 18.01 9.86
CA GLY A 91 -0.59 18.68 10.18
C GLY A 91 -1.84 17.80 10.10
N VAL A 92 -1.73 16.47 9.95
CA VAL A 92 -2.90 15.59 10.02
C VAL A 92 -3.38 15.48 11.47
N PRO A 93 -4.66 15.79 11.76
CA PRO A 93 -5.20 15.67 13.11
C PRO A 93 -5.14 14.22 13.60
N MET A 94 -4.75 14.01 14.86
CA MET A 94 -4.68 12.65 15.45
C MET A 94 -6.02 11.91 15.38
N GLY A 95 -7.15 12.61 15.45
CA GLY A 95 -8.49 12.01 15.31
C GLY A 95 -8.78 11.46 13.89
N ALA A 96 -7.99 11.86 12.89
CA ALA A 96 -8.09 11.34 11.53
C ALA A 96 -7.11 10.18 11.27
N ILE A 97 -6.25 9.81 12.23
CA ILE A 97 -5.25 8.75 12.08
C ILE A 97 -5.70 7.49 12.81
N LEU A 98 -5.72 6.37 12.10
CA LEU A 98 -5.90 5.02 12.62
C LEU A 98 -4.60 4.24 12.44
N LEU A 99 -4.30 3.33 13.35
CA LEU A 99 -3.06 2.55 13.34
C LEU A 99 -3.35 1.05 13.29
N GLU A 100 -2.56 0.37 12.47
CA GLU A 100 -2.40 -1.08 12.48
C GLU A 100 -0.91 -1.40 12.64
N THR A 101 -0.51 -1.95 13.77
CA THR A 101 0.90 -2.06 14.20
C THR A 101 1.43 -3.49 14.27
N ARG A 102 0.71 -4.48 13.75
CA ARG A 102 1.00 -5.90 13.97
C ARG A 102 1.41 -6.66 12.72
N SER A 103 1.10 -6.13 11.55
CA SER A 103 1.32 -6.81 10.27
C SER A 103 2.79 -6.91 9.90
N GLN A 104 3.16 -8.04 9.28
CA GLN A 104 4.50 -8.32 8.76
C GLN A 104 4.50 -8.55 7.24
N THR A 105 3.31 -8.63 6.63
CA THR A 105 3.13 -8.85 5.19
C THR A 105 2.03 -7.97 4.66
N THR A 106 2.00 -7.75 3.33
CA THR A 106 0.93 -6.99 2.67
C THR A 106 -0.45 -7.58 2.94
N ARG A 107 -0.59 -8.90 2.91
CA ARG A 107 -1.86 -9.57 3.24
C ARG A 107 -2.31 -9.24 4.66
N GLN A 108 -1.39 -9.34 5.63
CA GLN A 108 -1.69 -8.98 7.03
C GLN A 108 -2.04 -7.50 7.19
N ASN A 109 -1.37 -6.58 6.45
CA ASN A 109 -1.75 -5.17 6.43
C ASN A 109 -3.24 -5.01 6.11
N LEU A 110 -3.72 -5.67 5.06
CA LEU A 110 -5.10 -5.55 4.59
C LEU A 110 -6.09 -6.27 5.50
N GLU A 111 -5.78 -7.49 5.95
CA GLU A 111 -6.61 -8.24 6.89
C GLU A 111 -6.79 -7.49 8.22
N ASN A 112 -5.71 -6.97 8.76
CA ASN A 112 -5.74 -6.22 10.02
C ASN A 112 -6.40 -4.85 9.83
N ALA A 113 -6.16 -4.17 8.68
CA ALA A 113 -6.87 -2.94 8.34
C ALA A 113 -8.39 -3.16 8.34
N ARG A 114 -8.87 -4.24 7.73
CA ARG A 114 -10.30 -4.62 7.77
C ARG A 114 -10.82 -4.80 9.19
N ARG A 115 -10.02 -5.40 10.09
CA ARG A 115 -10.40 -5.56 11.50
C ARG A 115 -10.46 -4.23 12.23
N VAL A 116 -9.49 -3.32 11.98
CA VAL A 116 -9.47 -1.97 12.58
C VAL A 116 -10.67 -1.15 12.12
N LEU A 117 -11.06 -1.25 10.84
CA LEU A 117 -12.24 -0.56 10.30
C LEU A 117 -13.55 -1.14 10.81
N GLY A 118 -13.52 -2.38 11.29
CA GLY A 118 -14.72 -3.12 11.71
C GLY A 118 -15.35 -3.88 10.54
N ALA A 119 -15.38 -5.20 10.64
CA ALA A 119 -15.81 -6.10 9.56
C ALA A 119 -17.25 -5.88 9.05
N ALA A 120 -18.10 -5.23 9.84
CA ALA A 120 -19.49 -4.90 9.50
C ALA A 120 -19.65 -3.57 8.73
N ARG A 121 -18.62 -2.73 8.70
CA ARG A 121 -18.67 -1.45 7.98
C ARG A 121 -18.35 -1.67 6.50
N LYS A 122 -19.17 -1.10 5.66
CA LYS A 122 -18.93 -1.02 4.20
C LYS A 122 -18.21 0.29 3.87
N ASP A 123 -17.10 0.55 4.58
CA ASP A 123 -16.27 1.72 4.28
C ASP A 123 -15.67 1.55 2.87
N LYS A 124 -15.85 2.54 2.01
CA LYS A 124 -15.08 2.62 0.78
C LYS A 124 -13.67 3.02 1.14
N VAL A 125 -12.71 2.20 0.76
CA VAL A 125 -11.32 2.46 1.09
C VAL A 125 -10.48 2.76 -0.15
N VAL A 126 -9.45 3.58 0.04
CA VAL A 126 -8.46 3.89 -0.99
C VAL A 126 -7.14 3.25 -0.57
N ILE A 127 -6.60 2.33 -1.38
CA ILE A 127 -5.30 1.70 -1.11
C ILE A 127 -4.20 2.61 -1.65
N VAL A 128 -3.31 3.05 -0.77
CA VAL A 128 -2.13 3.85 -1.13
C VAL A 128 -0.88 3.00 -1.09
N SER A 129 -0.21 2.87 -2.23
CA SER A 129 1.03 2.11 -2.39
C SER A 129 1.81 2.54 -3.63
N ASP A 130 2.96 1.92 -3.90
CA ASP A 130 3.71 2.17 -5.14
C ASP A 130 2.99 1.60 -6.37
N PRO A 131 3.14 2.23 -7.55
CA PRO A 131 2.48 1.81 -8.78
C PRO A 131 2.69 0.34 -9.13
N LEU A 132 3.92 -0.16 -9.06
CA LEU A 132 4.25 -1.56 -9.40
C LEU A 132 3.71 -2.58 -8.39
N HIS A 133 3.50 -2.15 -7.13
CA HIS A 133 2.90 -3.00 -6.10
C HIS A 133 1.37 -3.03 -6.17
N MET A 134 0.75 -2.05 -6.83
CA MET A 134 -0.68 -1.80 -6.74
C MET A 134 -1.54 -2.98 -7.23
N ARG A 135 -1.15 -3.67 -8.31
CA ARG A 135 -1.89 -4.85 -8.80
C ARG A 135 -2.05 -5.92 -7.74
N ARG A 136 -0.95 -6.27 -7.06
CA ARG A 136 -0.96 -7.30 -6.01
C ARG A 136 -1.70 -6.82 -4.76
N ALA A 137 -1.53 -5.57 -4.38
CA ALA A 137 -2.26 -4.99 -3.25
C ALA A 137 -3.79 -5.02 -3.48
N MET A 138 -4.25 -4.69 -4.69
CA MET A 138 -5.67 -4.73 -5.03
C MET A 138 -6.23 -6.14 -5.07
N ALA A 139 -5.51 -7.12 -5.66
CA ALA A 139 -5.93 -8.52 -5.64
C ALA A 139 -6.09 -9.04 -4.20
N MET A 140 -5.13 -8.74 -3.32
CA MET A 140 -5.23 -9.10 -1.90
C MET A 140 -6.34 -8.35 -1.16
N ALA A 141 -6.62 -7.08 -1.51
CA ALA A 141 -7.72 -6.31 -0.93
C ALA A 141 -9.09 -6.94 -1.29
N GLU A 142 -9.25 -7.39 -2.53
CA GLU A 142 -10.43 -8.12 -2.99
C GLU A 142 -10.60 -9.44 -2.22
N ASP A 143 -9.54 -10.25 -2.09
CA ASP A 143 -9.56 -11.52 -1.34
C ASP A 143 -10.01 -11.36 0.10
N VAL A 144 -9.57 -10.28 0.76
CA VAL A 144 -9.97 -10.01 2.14
C VAL A 144 -11.32 -9.30 2.26
N GLY A 145 -11.99 -9.02 1.13
CA GLY A 145 -13.33 -8.44 1.07
C GLY A 145 -13.38 -6.96 1.44
N LEU A 146 -12.37 -6.19 1.04
CA LEU A 146 -12.40 -4.72 1.11
C LEU A 146 -13.01 -4.13 -0.17
N ASP A 147 -13.95 -3.19 -0.03
CA ASP A 147 -14.42 -2.35 -1.14
C ASP A 147 -13.38 -1.25 -1.38
N ALA A 148 -12.39 -1.57 -2.22
CA ALA A 148 -11.17 -0.80 -2.37
C ALA A 148 -11.00 -0.18 -3.76
N GLN A 149 -10.46 1.04 -3.79
CA GLN A 149 -9.98 1.71 -4.99
C GLN A 149 -8.46 1.89 -4.92
N PRO A 150 -7.73 1.75 -6.05
CA PRO A 150 -6.29 1.96 -6.08
C PRO A 150 -5.95 3.45 -6.14
N SER A 151 -4.95 3.88 -5.39
CA SER A 151 -4.36 5.22 -5.49
C SER A 151 -2.83 5.13 -5.43
N PRO A 152 -2.18 4.84 -6.58
CA PRO A 152 -0.74 4.70 -6.63
C PRO A 152 -0.06 6.05 -6.38
N THR A 153 1.00 6.03 -5.58
CA THR A 153 1.82 7.19 -5.25
C THR A 153 2.46 7.79 -6.51
N PRO A 154 2.17 9.06 -6.87
CA PRO A 154 2.74 9.68 -8.06
C PRO A 154 4.24 9.99 -7.90
N SER A 155 4.70 10.17 -6.67
CA SER A 155 6.09 10.48 -6.30
C SER A 155 6.92 9.24 -5.95
N SER A 156 6.57 8.06 -6.50
CA SER A 156 7.32 6.82 -6.25
C SER A 156 8.82 7.00 -6.51
N ARG A 157 9.64 6.40 -5.65
CA ARG A 157 11.12 6.41 -5.78
C ARG A 157 11.64 5.45 -6.85
N TYR A 158 10.81 4.56 -7.36
CA TYR A 158 11.16 3.65 -8.44
C TYR A 158 10.96 4.33 -9.80
N ARG A 159 11.88 5.26 -10.17
CA ARG A 159 11.77 6.07 -11.40
C ARG A 159 12.72 5.63 -12.51
N SER A 160 13.86 5.02 -12.19
CA SER A 160 14.82 4.52 -13.18
C SER A 160 14.57 3.05 -13.49
N LEU A 161 14.94 2.62 -14.69
CA LEU A 161 14.86 1.20 -15.07
C LEU A 161 15.67 0.32 -14.10
N THR A 162 16.79 0.82 -13.59
CA THR A 162 17.64 0.10 -12.62
C THR A 162 16.94 -0.16 -11.29
N THR A 163 16.02 0.71 -10.87
CA THR A 163 15.23 0.54 -9.64
C THR A 163 13.88 -0.15 -9.91
N GLN A 164 13.28 0.07 -11.08
CA GLN A 164 11.99 -0.53 -11.45
C GLN A 164 12.12 -2.02 -11.77
N MET A 165 13.15 -2.44 -12.53
CA MET A 165 13.26 -3.83 -13.00
C MET A 165 13.39 -4.85 -11.87
N PRO A 166 14.26 -4.68 -10.84
CA PRO A 166 14.32 -5.60 -9.71
C PRO A 166 12.98 -5.63 -8.92
N PHE A 167 12.34 -4.47 -8.76
CA PHE A 167 11.06 -4.38 -8.07
C PHE A 167 9.96 -5.08 -8.86
N LEU A 168 9.87 -4.84 -10.17
CA LEU A 168 8.90 -5.49 -11.04
C LEU A 168 9.08 -7.01 -11.06
N ALA A 169 10.32 -7.51 -11.17
CA ALA A 169 10.61 -8.93 -11.12
C ALA A 169 10.13 -9.57 -9.79
N ARG A 170 10.35 -8.88 -8.67
CA ARG A 170 9.84 -9.28 -7.36
C ARG A 170 8.31 -9.31 -7.31
N GLU A 171 7.63 -8.30 -7.87
CA GLU A 171 6.16 -8.26 -7.89
C GLU A 171 5.58 -9.35 -8.81
N VAL A 172 6.22 -9.64 -9.95
CA VAL A 172 5.87 -10.79 -10.81
C VAL A 172 5.97 -12.10 -10.03
N TRP A 173 7.07 -12.31 -9.30
CA TRP A 173 7.26 -13.49 -8.46
C TRP A 173 6.16 -13.60 -7.38
N PHE A 174 5.94 -12.56 -6.60
CA PHE A 174 4.93 -12.57 -5.55
C PHE A 174 3.50 -12.65 -6.06
N MET A 175 3.21 -12.15 -7.27
CA MET A 175 1.90 -12.32 -7.89
C MET A 175 1.64 -13.80 -8.24
N HIS A 176 2.64 -14.53 -8.71
CA HIS A 176 2.49 -15.99 -8.95
C HIS A 176 2.26 -16.76 -7.64
N TRP A 177 2.99 -16.41 -6.59
CA TRP A 177 2.75 -16.99 -5.26
C TRP A 177 1.34 -16.68 -4.74
N HIS A 178 0.87 -15.47 -4.95
CA HIS A 178 -0.49 -15.09 -4.60
C HIS A 178 -1.53 -15.94 -5.33
N TRP A 179 -1.39 -16.13 -6.65
CA TRP A 179 -2.32 -16.95 -7.44
C TRP A 179 -2.28 -18.44 -7.08
N LEU A 180 -1.12 -18.96 -6.71
CA LEU A 180 -0.95 -20.40 -6.41
C LEU A 180 -1.32 -20.75 -4.97
N LEU A 181 -1.04 -19.89 -4.02
CA LEU A 181 -1.12 -20.19 -2.59
C LEU A 181 -2.01 -19.22 -1.81
N GLY A 182 -2.54 -18.17 -2.43
CA GLY A 182 -3.35 -17.15 -1.78
C GLY A 182 -2.56 -16.28 -0.77
N MET A 183 -1.24 -16.19 -0.94
CA MET A 183 -0.35 -15.46 -0.01
C MET A 183 -0.07 -14.03 -0.45
#